data_8edf7e65118d20c37722301f1dc5c5f0
#
_entry.id   8edf7e65118d20c37722301f1dc5c5f0
#
_cell.length_a   1.000
_cell.length_b   1.000
_cell.length_c   1.000
_cell.angle_alpha   90.00
_cell.angle_beta   90.00
_cell.angle_gamma   90.00
#
_symmetry.space_group_name_H-M   'P 1'
#
loop_
_entity.id
_entity.type
_entity.pdbx_description
1 polymer ?
#
loop_
_entity_poly.entity_id
_entity_poly.type
_entity_poly.pdbx_seq_one_letter_code
_entity_poly.pdbx_strand_id
1 'polypeptide(L)'
;MTETVRDYLAIDAVVNIQTAEALAHRPKDREAFYQDKIGVDDATYDGIPHDEMLHRMDAAGIERAFLIAAKAGPHGHRASFHVPYGIVAAAAKQHPDRFSALAGVDPTEGMNGVRALQRAVEDDGFIGAHSYPHWFELAPDHARYYPLYAKCVELEIPMQLQVGQSLMYTEDLPRRSTGRPINLDGVACDFPELKLIGIHVGIPWTQEMIAMAWKHKNVFIGTDAHSPKYWPPELLHYINSYGQDKVIFGTDFPILQFERTIAEIEALELRPHSLRKLLRDNVQRIYGL
;
A
#
# COMPACT_ATOMS: atom_id res chain seq x y z
N MET A 1 5.10 28.50 17.50
CA MET A 1 3.95 27.60 17.31
C MET A 1 4.56 26.22 17.08
N THR A 2 4.18 25.24 17.86
CA THR A 2 4.60 23.84 17.62
C THR A 2 3.82 23.35 16.41
N GLU A 3 4.51 22.95 15.34
CA GLU A 3 3.90 22.30 14.17
C GLU A 3 3.11 21.07 14.63
N THR A 4 1.87 20.95 14.18
CA THR A 4 1.03 19.76 14.41
C THR A 4 1.25 18.77 13.27
N VAL A 5 0.85 17.50 13.45
CA VAL A 5 0.95 16.49 12.38
C VAL A 5 0.22 16.92 11.13
N ARG A 6 -0.88 17.65 11.27
CA ARG A 6 -1.69 18.19 10.14
C ARG A 6 -0.94 19.24 9.31
N ASP A 7 0.01 19.95 9.90
CA ASP A 7 0.79 20.97 9.19
C ASP A 7 1.77 20.35 8.17
N TYR A 8 2.06 19.06 8.28
CA TYR A 8 2.94 18.37 7.33
C TYR A 8 2.25 17.97 6.03
N LEU A 9 0.92 18.03 5.93
CA LEU A 9 0.16 17.66 4.73
C LEU A 9 0.57 16.27 4.23
N ALA A 10 0.17 15.23 4.98
CA ALA A 10 0.59 13.85 4.77
C ALA A 10 0.24 13.32 3.37
N ILE A 11 1.06 12.40 2.86
CA ILE A 11 0.76 11.63 1.65
C ILE A 11 0.52 10.19 2.07
N ASP A 12 -0.70 9.70 1.88
CA ASP A 12 -1.07 8.30 2.14
C ASP A 12 -0.73 7.43 0.94
N ALA A 13 0.32 6.61 1.07
CA ALA A 13 0.86 5.83 -0.03
C ALA A 13 0.09 4.53 -0.31
N VAL A 14 -0.90 4.16 0.51
CA VAL A 14 -1.65 2.89 0.37
C VAL A 14 -3.11 3.12 0.71
N VAL A 15 -3.96 3.26 -0.33
CA VAL A 15 -5.38 3.55 -0.17
C VAL A 15 -6.20 2.75 -1.17
N ASN A 16 -7.21 2.04 -0.69
CA ASN A 16 -8.14 1.36 -1.57
C ASN A 16 -9.24 2.33 -2.02
N ILE A 17 -9.51 2.37 -3.32
CA ILE A 17 -10.66 3.12 -3.84
C ILE A 17 -11.97 2.51 -3.32
N GLN A 18 -12.83 3.32 -2.72
CA GLN A 18 -14.06 2.89 -2.03
C GLN A 18 -15.34 3.44 -2.68
N THR A 19 -15.33 3.73 -3.99
CA THR A 19 -16.56 4.09 -4.68
C THR A 19 -17.44 2.84 -4.93
N ALA A 20 -18.74 3.01 -5.00
CA ALA A 20 -19.68 1.91 -5.29
C ALA A 20 -19.32 1.19 -6.61
N GLU A 21 -18.84 1.93 -7.63
CA GLU A 21 -18.34 1.36 -8.88
C GLU A 21 -17.15 0.42 -8.65
N ALA A 22 -16.15 0.84 -7.89
CA ALA A 22 -14.98 0.01 -7.58
C ALA A 22 -15.35 -1.22 -6.74
N LEU A 23 -16.27 -1.05 -5.78
CA LEU A 23 -16.73 -2.12 -4.90
C LEU A 23 -17.54 -3.18 -5.63
N ALA A 24 -18.22 -2.83 -6.74
CA ALA A 24 -18.93 -3.80 -7.59
C ALA A 24 -18.00 -4.90 -8.17
N HIS A 25 -16.69 -4.64 -8.20
CA HIS A 25 -15.66 -5.61 -8.63
C HIS A 25 -15.13 -6.48 -7.50
N ARG A 26 -15.57 -6.25 -6.25
CA ARG A 26 -15.13 -7.03 -5.07
C ARG A 26 -16.17 -8.07 -4.71
N PRO A 27 -15.78 -9.25 -4.14
CA PRO A 27 -16.73 -10.20 -3.60
C PRO A 27 -17.62 -9.57 -2.52
N LYS A 28 -18.88 -9.97 -2.46
CA LYS A 28 -19.87 -9.42 -1.50
C LYS A 28 -19.76 -10.01 -0.09
N ASP A 29 -19.09 -11.15 0.07
CA ASP A 29 -18.97 -11.92 1.30
C ASP A 29 -17.80 -11.48 2.21
N ARG A 30 -17.58 -10.17 2.33
CA ARG A 30 -16.47 -9.60 3.12
C ARG A 30 -16.90 -8.91 4.40
N GLU A 31 -18.17 -8.93 4.71
CA GLU A 31 -18.78 -8.31 5.87
C GLU A 31 -18.08 -8.73 7.15
N ALA A 32 -17.90 -10.04 7.37
CA ALA A 32 -17.22 -10.59 8.54
C ALA A 32 -15.79 -10.04 8.75
N PHE A 33 -15.08 -9.70 7.66
CA PHE A 33 -13.76 -9.10 7.79
C PHE A 33 -13.84 -7.58 7.99
N TYR A 34 -14.52 -6.86 7.09
CA TYR A 34 -14.50 -5.39 7.10
C TYR A 34 -15.35 -4.80 8.23
N GLN A 35 -16.56 -5.29 8.46
CA GLN A 35 -17.47 -4.76 9.48
C GLN A 35 -17.24 -5.40 10.84
N ASP A 36 -17.33 -6.73 10.94
CA ASP A 36 -17.26 -7.42 12.25
C ASP A 36 -15.87 -7.40 12.87
N LYS A 37 -14.82 -7.62 12.06
CA LYS A 37 -13.44 -7.71 12.59
C LYS A 37 -12.72 -6.37 12.62
N ILE A 38 -12.84 -5.56 11.56
CA ILE A 38 -12.12 -4.28 11.41
C ILE A 38 -12.97 -3.11 11.92
N GLY A 39 -14.30 -3.17 11.82
CA GLY A 39 -15.20 -2.12 12.26
C GLY A 39 -15.34 -0.98 11.26
N VAL A 40 -15.27 -1.30 9.96
CA VAL A 40 -15.58 -0.34 8.88
C VAL A 40 -17.05 0.03 8.96
N ASP A 41 -17.38 1.31 8.93
CA ASP A 41 -18.75 1.79 8.95
C ASP A 41 -19.54 1.41 7.68
N ASP A 42 -20.85 1.30 7.81
CA ASP A 42 -21.76 0.84 6.72
C ASP A 42 -21.60 1.69 5.45
N ALA A 43 -21.54 3.01 5.60
CA ALA A 43 -21.41 3.92 4.46
C ALA A 43 -20.11 3.68 3.67
N THR A 44 -19.00 3.48 4.37
CA THR A 44 -17.71 3.16 3.75
C THR A 44 -17.71 1.76 3.15
N TYR A 45 -18.37 0.80 3.80
CA TYR A 45 -18.50 -0.57 3.29
C TYR A 45 -19.34 -0.62 1.99
N ASP A 46 -20.44 0.13 1.94
CA ASP A 46 -21.33 0.23 0.76
C ASP A 46 -20.75 1.09 -0.37
N GLY A 47 -19.81 1.97 -0.04
CA GLY A 47 -19.11 2.85 -0.97
C GLY A 47 -19.40 4.33 -0.75
N ILE A 48 -18.33 5.11 -0.67
CA ILE A 48 -18.37 6.57 -0.52
C ILE A 48 -17.98 7.28 -1.82
N PRO A 49 -18.59 8.42 -2.14
CA PRO A 49 -18.17 9.23 -3.28
C PRO A 49 -16.81 9.89 -3.02
N HIS A 50 -16.13 10.33 -4.07
CA HIS A 50 -14.81 10.98 -3.97
C HIS A 50 -14.86 12.22 -3.06
N ASP A 51 -15.92 13.02 -3.11
CA ASP A 51 -16.04 14.24 -2.28
C ASP A 51 -16.04 13.90 -0.79
N GLU A 52 -16.72 12.84 -0.38
CA GLU A 52 -16.70 12.37 1.02
C GLU A 52 -15.30 11.88 1.41
N MET A 53 -14.63 11.15 0.54
CA MET A 53 -13.25 10.71 0.78
C MET A 53 -12.31 11.91 0.93
N LEU A 54 -12.42 12.89 0.04
CA LEU A 54 -11.63 14.14 0.10
C LEU A 54 -11.91 14.91 1.38
N HIS A 55 -13.16 15.00 1.80
CA HIS A 55 -13.55 15.63 3.07
C HIS A 55 -12.86 14.97 4.27
N ARG A 56 -12.87 13.63 4.33
CA ARG A 56 -12.18 12.88 5.40
C ARG A 56 -10.66 13.04 5.35
N MET A 57 -10.07 13.10 4.15
CA MET A 57 -8.64 13.40 3.98
C MET A 57 -8.30 14.80 4.51
N ASP A 58 -9.10 15.80 4.18
CA ASP A 58 -8.90 17.18 4.63
C ASP A 58 -8.99 17.28 6.16
N ALA A 59 -9.98 16.64 6.77
CA ALA A 59 -10.14 16.58 8.22
C ALA A 59 -8.92 15.95 8.91
N ALA A 60 -8.25 14.99 8.26
CA ALA A 60 -7.06 14.33 8.75
C ALA A 60 -5.73 15.04 8.41
N GLY A 61 -5.73 16.08 7.55
CA GLY A 61 -4.51 16.70 7.06
C GLY A 61 -3.74 15.85 6.05
N ILE A 62 -4.46 15.04 5.25
CA ILE A 62 -3.90 14.24 4.16
C ILE A 62 -4.09 14.99 2.85
N GLU A 63 -3.00 15.45 2.26
CA GLU A 63 -3.02 16.18 0.99
C GLU A 63 -3.28 15.26 -0.19
N ARG A 64 -2.68 14.07 -0.21
CA ARG A 64 -2.71 13.16 -1.36
C ARG A 64 -2.87 11.71 -0.92
N ALA A 65 -3.63 10.94 -1.66
CA ALA A 65 -3.79 9.50 -1.49
C ALA A 65 -3.39 8.74 -2.77
N PHE A 66 -2.69 7.62 -2.62
CA PHE A 66 -2.38 6.73 -3.73
C PHE A 66 -3.42 5.63 -3.80
N LEU A 67 -4.31 5.75 -4.80
CA LEU A 67 -5.41 4.82 -5.01
C LEU A 67 -4.93 3.57 -5.74
N ILE A 68 -5.25 2.40 -5.20
CA ILE A 68 -4.83 1.12 -5.75
C ILE A 68 -5.93 0.56 -6.67
N ALA A 69 -5.60 0.30 -7.93
CA ALA A 69 -6.38 -0.54 -8.83
C ALA A 69 -6.09 -2.01 -8.49
N ALA A 70 -6.64 -2.49 -7.37
CA ALA A 70 -6.25 -3.74 -6.74
C ALA A 70 -6.53 -4.95 -7.65
N LYS A 71 -5.52 -5.83 -7.77
CA LYS A 71 -5.65 -7.20 -8.27
C LYS A 71 -5.31 -8.17 -7.14
N ALA A 72 -6.30 -8.90 -6.67
CA ALA A 72 -6.15 -9.83 -5.57
C ALA A 72 -6.61 -11.23 -5.99
N GLY A 73 -5.65 -12.11 -6.21
CA GLY A 73 -5.81 -13.47 -6.70
C GLY A 73 -5.90 -13.58 -8.22
N PRO A 74 -5.72 -14.80 -8.76
CA PRO A 74 -5.74 -15.05 -10.21
C PRO A 74 -7.05 -14.66 -10.85
N HIS A 75 -6.98 -14.07 -12.05
CA HIS A 75 -8.18 -13.64 -12.78
C HIS A 75 -9.18 -14.78 -13.00
N GLY A 76 -10.46 -14.50 -12.76
CA GLY A 76 -11.56 -15.48 -12.93
C GLY A 76 -11.72 -16.49 -11.80
N HIS A 77 -10.88 -16.48 -10.78
CA HIS A 77 -11.09 -17.31 -9.60
C HIS A 77 -12.17 -16.70 -8.71
N ARG A 78 -13.08 -17.53 -8.14
CA ARG A 78 -14.28 -17.06 -7.38
C ARG A 78 -13.98 -16.13 -6.20
N ALA A 79 -12.82 -16.28 -5.57
CA ALA A 79 -12.40 -15.46 -4.43
C ALA A 79 -11.48 -14.31 -4.83
N SER A 80 -11.18 -14.16 -6.12
CA SER A 80 -10.34 -13.09 -6.65
C SER A 80 -11.16 -11.87 -7.02
N PHE A 81 -10.53 -10.71 -6.99
CA PHE A 81 -11.12 -9.50 -7.54
C PHE A 81 -10.07 -8.63 -8.23
N HIS A 82 -10.49 -8.00 -9.30
CA HIS A 82 -9.67 -7.06 -10.04
C HIS A 82 -10.46 -5.77 -10.25
N VAL A 83 -9.98 -4.68 -9.66
CA VAL A 83 -10.51 -3.34 -9.92
C VAL A 83 -9.91 -2.86 -11.24
N PRO A 84 -10.74 -2.52 -12.26
CA PRO A 84 -10.23 -2.04 -13.54
C PRO A 84 -9.38 -0.79 -13.39
N TYR A 85 -8.25 -0.72 -14.12
CA TYR A 85 -7.36 0.44 -14.10
C TYR A 85 -8.10 1.73 -14.46
N GLY A 86 -9.03 1.68 -15.42
CA GLY A 86 -9.80 2.85 -15.87
C GLY A 86 -10.57 3.55 -14.75
N ILE A 87 -11.04 2.82 -13.72
CA ILE A 87 -11.74 3.42 -12.57
C ILE A 87 -10.80 4.29 -11.76
N VAL A 88 -9.60 3.78 -11.45
CA VAL A 88 -8.61 4.52 -10.66
C VAL A 88 -7.96 5.64 -11.48
N ALA A 89 -7.68 5.40 -12.75
CA ALA A 89 -7.19 6.43 -13.67
C ALA A 89 -8.16 7.60 -13.80
N ALA A 90 -9.48 7.32 -13.89
CA ALA A 90 -10.51 8.36 -13.94
C ALA A 90 -10.54 9.19 -12.65
N ALA A 91 -10.45 8.55 -11.48
CA ALA A 91 -10.38 9.24 -10.19
C ALA A 91 -9.14 10.14 -10.09
N ALA A 92 -7.96 9.63 -10.45
CA ALA A 92 -6.72 10.41 -10.46
C ALA A 92 -6.76 11.57 -11.46
N LYS A 93 -7.36 11.38 -12.63
CA LYS A 93 -7.55 12.44 -13.63
C LYS A 93 -8.55 13.51 -13.19
N GLN A 94 -9.59 13.12 -12.45
CA GLN A 94 -10.59 14.06 -11.92
C GLN A 94 -10.02 14.92 -10.78
N HIS A 95 -9.11 14.36 -9.98
CA HIS A 95 -8.51 15.03 -8.82
C HIS A 95 -6.98 14.91 -8.83
N PRO A 96 -6.27 15.50 -9.82
CA PRO A 96 -4.85 15.24 -10.06
C PRO A 96 -3.91 15.71 -8.94
N ASP A 97 -4.35 16.70 -8.15
CA ASP A 97 -3.59 17.17 -6.99
C ASP A 97 -3.84 16.35 -5.73
N ARG A 98 -4.87 15.51 -5.72
CA ARG A 98 -5.33 14.77 -4.55
C ARG A 98 -5.14 13.26 -4.67
N PHE A 99 -5.24 12.71 -5.87
CA PHE A 99 -5.11 11.28 -6.11
C PHE A 99 -3.97 10.97 -7.08
N SER A 100 -3.25 9.91 -6.79
CA SER A 100 -2.32 9.26 -7.71
C SER A 100 -2.72 7.78 -7.84
N ALA A 101 -2.39 7.14 -8.95
CA ALA A 101 -2.82 5.79 -9.25
C ALA A 101 -1.69 4.78 -9.09
N LEU A 102 -1.96 3.64 -8.44
CA LEU A 102 -1.08 2.47 -8.36
C LEU A 102 -1.68 1.29 -9.10
N ALA A 103 -0.91 0.68 -10.01
CA ALA A 103 -1.32 -0.45 -10.82
C ALA A 103 -1.22 -1.76 -10.02
N GLY A 104 -2.34 -2.34 -9.63
CA GLY A 104 -2.38 -3.71 -9.12
C GLY A 104 -1.91 -4.70 -10.18
N VAL A 105 -0.98 -5.60 -9.85
CA VAL A 105 -0.45 -6.58 -10.78
C VAL A 105 -0.74 -8.01 -10.34
N ASP A 106 -1.03 -8.86 -11.31
CA ASP A 106 -1.24 -10.31 -11.16
C ASP A 106 -0.06 -11.05 -11.79
N PRO A 107 0.80 -11.72 -11.01
CA PRO A 107 1.95 -12.45 -11.53
C PRO A 107 1.57 -13.68 -12.38
N THR A 108 0.29 -14.07 -12.39
CA THR A 108 -0.19 -15.21 -13.18
C THR A 108 -0.62 -14.82 -14.60
N GLU A 109 -0.79 -13.52 -14.90
CA GLU A 109 -1.14 -13.03 -16.23
C GLU A 109 0.02 -13.08 -17.25
N GLY A 110 1.25 -13.36 -16.81
CA GLY A 110 2.43 -13.43 -17.67
C GLY A 110 2.64 -12.12 -18.45
N MET A 111 2.96 -12.22 -19.74
CA MET A 111 3.23 -11.03 -20.58
C MET A 111 2.01 -10.13 -20.79
N ASN A 112 0.78 -10.63 -20.59
CA ASN A 112 -0.40 -9.76 -20.65
C ASN A 112 -0.42 -8.78 -19.48
N GLY A 113 -0.08 -9.24 -18.27
CA GLY A 113 0.07 -8.38 -17.08
C GLY A 113 1.19 -7.37 -17.24
N VAL A 114 2.35 -7.77 -17.80
CA VAL A 114 3.48 -6.87 -18.08
C VAL A 114 3.09 -5.75 -19.05
N ARG A 115 2.39 -6.09 -20.14
CA ARG A 115 1.90 -5.08 -21.12
C ARG A 115 0.80 -4.20 -20.54
N ALA A 116 -0.05 -4.74 -19.67
CA ALA A 116 -1.08 -3.96 -18.97
C ALA A 116 -0.46 -2.94 -18.02
N LEU A 117 0.57 -3.34 -17.27
CA LEU A 117 1.34 -2.44 -16.40
C LEU A 117 2.00 -1.31 -17.22
N GLN A 118 2.64 -1.66 -18.34
CA GLN A 118 3.26 -0.67 -19.22
C GLN A 118 2.25 0.39 -19.68
N ARG A 119 1.10 -0.03 -20.22
CA ARG A 119 0.05 0.92 -20.64
C ARG A 119 -0.49 1.75 -19.49
N ALA A 120 -0.69 1.16 -18.33
CA ALA A 120 -1.16 1.91 -17.16
C ALA A 120 -0.22 3.07 -16.79
N VAL A 121 1.09 2.88 -16.92
CA VAL A 121 2.08 3.93 -16.63
C VAL A 121 2.17 4.93 -17.79
N GLU A 122 2.35 4.46 -19.03
CA GLU A 122 2.62 5.31 -20.19
C GLU A 122 1.37 6.08 -20.67
N ASP A 123 0.20 5.43 -20.65
CA ASP A 123 -1.04 6.00 -21.22
C ASP A 123 -1.94 6.63 -20.14
N ASP A 124 -1.99 6.03 -18.94
CA ASP A 124 -2.94 6.38 -17.86
C ASP A 124 -2.30 7.10 -16.66
N GLY A 125 -0.97 7.27 -16.66
CA GLY A 125 -0.24 8.03 -15.65
C GLY A 125 -0.12 7.37 -14.28
N PHE A 126 -0.14 6.04 -14.20
CA PHE A 126 0.12 5.32 -12.96
C PHE A 126 1.57 5.53 -12.51
N ILE A 127 1.77 5.78 -11.21
CA ILE A 127 3.08 6.16 -10.65
C ILE A 127 3.80 5.01 -9.93
N GLY A 128 3.21 3.83 -9.86
CA GLY A 128 3.78 2.68 -9.18
C GLY A 128 2.96 1.42 -9.42
N ALA A 129 3.54 0.28 -9.06
CA ALA A 129 2.88 -1.02 -9.08
C ALA A 129 2.60 -1.51 -7.65
N HIS A 130 1.59 -2.39 -7.53
CA HIS A 130 1.16 -2.95 -6.24
C HIS A 130 0.77 -4.42 -6.39
N SER A 131 1.13 -5.27 -5.43
CA SER A 131 0.67 -6.66 -5.41
C SER A 131 0.46 -7.21 -4.00
N TYR A 132 -0.42 -8.21 -3.94
CA TYR A 132 -0.78 -8.96 -2.75
C TYR A 132 -0.28 -10.41 -2.86
N PRO A 133 0.99 -10.75 -2.52
CA PRO A 133 1.54 -12.10 -2.65
C PRO A 133 0.69 -13.21 -2.04
N HIS A 134 0.04 -12.94 -0.91
CA HIS A 134 -0.83 -13.89 -0.23
C HIS A 134 -2.03 -14.36 -1.09
N TRP A 135 -2.54 -13.47 -1.94
CA TRP A 135 -3.69 -13.76 -2.79
C TRP A 135 -3.36 -14.69 -3.96
N PHE A 136 -2.09 -14.74 -4.33
CA PHE A 136 -1.58 -15.61 -5.38
C PHE A 136 -0.89 -16.86 -4.82
N GLU A 137 -0.74 -16.95 -3.48
CA GLU A 137 0.07 -17.95 -2.79
C GLU A 137 1.51 -18.05 -3.36
N LEU A 138 2.05 -16.94 -3.82
CA LEU A 138 3.39 -16.79 -4.38
C LEU A 138 4.21 -15.85 -3.52
N ALA A 139 5.34 -16.31 -2.99
CA ALA A 139 6.26 -15.44 -2.26
C ALA A 139 6.84 -14.34 -3.16
N PRO A 140 7.28 -13.19 -2.61
CA PRO A 140 7.85 -12.10 -3.40
C PRO A 140 9.00 -12.49 -4.34
N ASP A 141 9.82 -13.46 -3.95
CA ASP A 141 10.96 -14.00 -4.73
C ASP A 141 10.56 -15.07 -5.76
N HIS A 142 9.28 -15.34 -5.91
CA HIS A 142 8.83 -16.33 -6.91
C HIS A 142 9.04 -15.82 -8.34
N ALA A 143 9.59 -16.67 -9.22
CA ALA A 143 9.99 -16.33 -10.59
C ALA A 143 8.90 -15.63 -11.44
N ARG A 144 7.61 -15.86 -11.17
CA ARG A 144 6.50 -15.19 -11.87
C ARG A 144 6.45 -13.67 -11.65
N TYR A 145 7.03 -13.16 -10.57
CA TYR A 145 7.12 -11.72 -10.33
C TYR A 145 8.24 -11.04 -11.12
N TYR A 146 9.30 -11.77 -11.50
CA TYR A 146 10.50 -11.20 -12.10
C TYR A 146 10.24 -10.36 -13.37
N PRO A 147 9.37 -10.79 -14.31
CA PRO A 147 9.03 -9.95 -15.47
C PRO A 147 8.36 -8.62 -15.08
N LEU A 148 7.59 -8.59 -13.98
CA LEU A 148 6.97 -7.38 -13.45
C LEU A 148 8.02 -6.48 -12.78
N TYR A 149 8.97 -7.05 -12.02
CA TYR A 149 10.08 -6.30 -11.43
C TYR A 149 10.96 -5.64 -12.50
N ALA A 150 11.34 -6.41 -13.53
CA ALA A 150 12.09 -5.89 -14.66
C ALA A 150 11.35 -4.74 -15.36
N LYS A 151 10.03 -4.87 -15.53
CA LYS A 151 9.20 -3.81 -16.13
C LYS A 151 9.11 -2.58 -15.22
N CYS A 152 9.00 -2.74 -13.90
CA CYS A 152 9.03 -1.62 -12.96
C CYS A 152 10.36 -0.86 -13.02
N VAL A 153 11.48 -1.58 -13.16
CA VAL A 153 12.81 -0.96 -13.35
C VAL A 153 12.85 -0.16 -14.67
N GLU A 154 12.39 -0.77 -15.78
CA GLU A 154 12.35 -0.11 -17.09
C GLU A 154 11.48 1.16 -17.10
N LEU A 155 10.37 1.13 -16.37
CA LEU A 155 9.44 2.26 -16.23
C LEU A 155 9.83 3.25 -15.11
N GLU A 156 10.91 2.98 -14.37
CA GLU A 156 11.40 3.78 -13.23
C GLU A 156 10.37 3.97 -12.10
N ILE A 157 9.42 3.03 -11.94
CA ILE A 157 8.37 3.09 -10.93
C ILE A 157 8.65 2.17 -9.73
N PRO A 158 8.23 2.55 -8.50
CA PRO A 158 8.29 1.69 -7.32
C PRO A 158 7.29 0.52 -7.41
N MET A 159 7.62 -0.56 -6.69
CA MET A 159 6.75 -1.72 -6.48
C MET A 159 6.42 -1.90 -5.01
N GLN A 160 5.14 -1.85 -4.66
CA GLN A 160 4.63 -2.21 -3.33
C GLN A 160 4.27 -3.69 -3.28
N LEU A 161 4.68 -4.38 -2.24
CA LEU A 161 4.36 -5.78 -1.99
C LEU A 161 3.84 -5.95 -0.57
N GLN A 162 2.66 -6.56 -0.42
CA GLN A 162 2.16 -6.94 0.89
C GLN A 162 3.09 -7.96 1.53
N VAL A 163 3.66 -7.60 2.69
CA VAL A 163 4.50 -8.48 3.51
C VAL A 163 3.87 -8.68 4.89
N GLY A 164 4.39 -9.65 5.66
CA GLY A 164 3.80 -10.02 6.93
C GLY A 164 2.79 -11.16 6.80
N GLN A 165 1.82 -11.20 7.71
CA GLN A 165 0.74 -12.17 7.68
C GLN A 165 -0.49 -11.64 6.93
N SER A 166 -1.31 -12.54 6.38
CA SER A 166 -2.65 -12.20 5.93
C SER A 166 -3.65 -12.41 7.06
N LEU A 167 -4.44 -11.38 7.38
CA LEU A 167 -5.53 -11.46 8.37
C LEU A 167 -6.86 -11.88 7.75
N MET A 168 -6.95 -11.88 6.41
CA MET A 168 -8.15 -12.32 5.72
C MET A 168 -8.21 -13.84 5.69
N TYR A 169 -9.30 -14.37 6.21
CA TYR A 169 -9.60 -15.80 6.24
C TYR A 169 -11.04 -16.05 5.83
N THR A 170 -11.25 -16.98 4.94
CA THR A 170 -12.54 -17.55 4.62
C THR A 170 -12.43 -19.08 4.73
N GLU A 171 -13.43 -19.74 5.32
CA GLU A 171 -13.40 -21.20 5.50
C GLU A 171 -13.32 -21.94 4.18
N ASP A 172 -13.98 -21.43 3.15
CA ASP A 172 -14.00 -21.96 1.80
C ASP A 172 -12.67 -21.89 1.07
N LEU A 173 -11.85 -20.87 1.40
CA LEU A 173 -10.59 -20.62 0.76
C LEU A 173 -9.58 -20.04 1.77
N PRO A 174 -9.05 -20.90 2.65
CA PRO A 174 -8.02 -20.49 3.60
C PRO A 174 -6.77 -20.02 2.86
N ARG A 175 -6.26 -18.84 3.24
CA ARG A 175 -5.13 -18.18 2.58
C ARG A 175 -3.87 -18.27 3.43
N ARG A 176 -2.78 -18.74 2.81
CA ARG A 176 -1.48 -18.80 3.49
C ARG A 176 -0.79 -17.46 3.49
N SER A 177 -0.05 -17.17 4.58
CA SER A 177 0.83 -16.00 4.67
C SER A 177 2.15 -16.29 3.96
N THR A 178 2.25 -15.92 2.68
CA THR A 178 3.43 -16.19 1.82
C THR A 178 4.39 -15.00 1.70
N GLY A 179 4.03 -13.83 2.24
CA GLY A 179 4.80 -12.59 2.13
C GLY A 179 5.80 -12.39 3.27
N ARG A 180 6.70 -13.33 3.58
CA ARG A 180 7.75 -13.06 4.57
C ARG A 180 8.70 -11.98 4.07
N PRO A 181 9.05 -10.99 4.91
CA PRO A 181 9.93 -9.89 4.49
C PRO A 181 11.31 -10.35 4.00
N ILE A 182 11.85 -11.46 4.54
CA ILE A 182 13.13 -12.03 4.10
C ILE A 182 13.13 -12.40 2.61
N ASN A 183 11.98 -12.69 2.01
CA ASN A 183 11.90 -12.98 0.58
C ASN A 183 12.17 -11.76 -0.31
N LEU A 184 12.20 -10.54 0.26
CA LEU A 184 12.64 -9.34 -0.47
C LEU A 184 14.16 -9.31 -0.68
N ASP A 185 14.94 -10.09 0.07
CA ASP A 185 16.40 -10.08 0.02
C ASP A 185 16.94 -10.43 -1.38
N GLY A 186 16.49 -11.56 -1.92
CA GLY A 186 16.87 -11.99 -3.26
C GLY A 186 16.45 -11.00 -4.34
N VAL A 187 15.20 -10.53 -4.27
CA VAL A 187 14.66 -9.56 -5.24
C VAL A 187 15.45 -8.25 -5.21
N ALA A 188 15.80 -7.74 -4.03
CA ALA A 188 16.56 -6.52 -3.88
C ALA A 188 18.01 -6.63 -4.39
N CYS A 189 18.59 -7.84 -4.31
CA CYS A 189 19.91 -8.14 -4.89
C CYS A 189 19.86 -8.24 -6.42
N ASP A 190 18.82 -8.90 -6.95
CA ASP A 190 18.67 -9.15 -8.39
C ASP A 190 18.23 -7.90 -9.16
N PHE A 191 17.51 -6.98 -8.49
CA PHE A 191 17.00 -5.72 -9.05
C PHE A 191 17.40 -4.52 -8.16
N PRO A 192 18.69 -4.15 -8.10
CA PRO A 192 19.17 -3.08 -7.21
C PRO A 192 18.64 -1.69 -7.58
N GLU A 193 18.12 -1.49 -8.78
CA GLU A 193 17.49 -0.26 -9.26
C GLU A 193 16.01 -0.16 -8.83
N LEU A 194 15.36 -1.30 -8.56
CA LEU A 194 13.94 -1.34 -8.21
C LEU A 194 13.71 -0.80 -6.79
N LYS A 195 12.87 0.20 -6.66
CA LYS A 195 12.40 0.66 -5.35
C LYS A 195 11.31 -0.29 -4.84
N LEU A 196 11.67 -1.17 -3.89
CA LEU A 196 10.79 -2.16 -3.27
C LEU A 196 10.22 -1.60 -1.97
N ILE A 197 8.91 -1.66 -1.81
CA ILE A 197 8.23 -1.23 -0.60
C ILE A 197 7.48 -2.43 -0.02
N GLY A 198 7.96 -2.92 1.14
CA GLY A 198 7.23 -3.92 1.92
C GLY A 198 6.15 -3.21 2.72
N ILE A 199 4.88 -3.34 2.33
CA ILE A 199 3.75 -2.73 3.01
C ILE A 199 3.21 -3.62 4.14
N HIS A 200 2.36 -3.07 5.05
CA HIS A 200 1.81 -3.73 6.25
C HIS A 200 2.86 -3.99 7.35
N VAL A 201 3.89 -3.12 7.47
CA VAL A 201 4.89 -3.19 8.57
C VAL A 201 5.68 -4.52 8.61
N GLY A 202 5.22 -5.55 7.92
CA GLY A 202 5.78 -6.92 7.98
C GLY A 202 5.36 -7.73 9.22
N ILE A 203 4.35 -7.30 9.98
CA ILE A 203 3.88 -8.01 11.18
C ILE A 203 3.46 -9.47 10.84
N PRO A 204 3.87 -10.50 11.64
CA PRO A 204 4.62 -10.42 12.90
C PRO A 204 6.15 -10.40 12.72
N TRP A 205 6.69 -10.38 11.50
CA TRP A 205 8.12 -10.43 11.21
C TRP A 205 8.71 -9.03 10.94
N THR A 206 8.31 -8.02 11.73
CA THR A 206 8.76 -6.63 11.58
C THR A 206 10.28 -6.49 11.66
N GLN A 207 10.95 -7.29 12.50
CA GLN A 207 12.42 -7.28 12.59
C GLN A 207 13.08 -7.74 11.29
N GLU A 208 12.51 -8.71 10.57
CA GLU A 208 12.98 -9.07 9.23
C GLU A 208 12.79 -7.91 8.24
N MET A 209 11.62 -7.22 8.31
CA MET A 209 11.36 -6.08 7.43
C MET A 209 12.35 -4.94 7.67
N ILE A 210 12.64 -4.63 8.94
CA ILE A 210 13.65 -3.65 9.34
C ILE A 210 15.04 -4.07 8.81
N ALA A 211 15.40 -5.36 8.97
CA ALA A 211 16.67 -5.87 8.49
C ALA A 211 16.83 -5.72 6.97
N MET A 212 15.76 -5.99 6.21
CA MET A 212 15.75 -5.81 4.74
C MET A 212 15.89 -4.34 4.35
N ALA A 213 15.13 -3.45 4.99
CA ALA A 213 15.21 -2.02 4.72
C ALA A 213 16.56 -1.40 5.12
N TRP A 214 17.20 -1.95 6.14
CA TRP A 214 18.55 -1.52 6.56
C TRP A 214 19.65 -2.04 5.64
N LYS A 215 19.57 -3.32 5.25
CA LYS A 215 20.58 -3.96 4.37
C LYS A 215 20.57 -3.33 2.97
N HIS A 216 19.38 -3.13 2.40
CA HIS A 216 19.20 -2.73 1.01
C HIS A 216 18.82 -1.25 0.88
N LYS A 217 19.61 -0.49 0.12
CA LYS A 217 19.32 0.93 -0.14
C LYS A 217 17.98 1.15 -0.86
N ASN A 218 17.54 0.15 -1.64
CA ASN A 218 16.33 0.16 -2.48
C ASN A 218 15.10 -0.47 -1.83
N VAL A 219 15.17 -0.92 -0.56
CA VAL A 219 14.04 -1.46 0.19
C VAL A 219 13.51 -0.45 1.19
N PHE A 220 12.18 -0.32 1.28
CA PHE A 220 11.44 0.61 2.14
C PHE A 220 10.31 -0.11 2.87
N ILE A 221 9.76 0.50 3.93
CA ILE A 221 8.68 -0.03 4.77
C ILE A 221 7.44 0.87 4.62
N GLY A 222 6.29 0.29 4.27
CA GLY A 222 4.98 0.94 4.38
C GLY A 222 4.31 0.58 5.70
N THR A 223 3.74 1.59 6.39
CA THR A 223 3.18 1.43 7.74
C THR A 223 1.68 1.18 7.79
N ASP A 224 1.08 0.93 6.66
CA ASP A 224 -0.35 0.72 6.47
C ASP A 224 -0.91 -0.55 7.13
N ALA A 225 -2.22 -0.69 7.17
CA ALA A 225 -3.01 -1.80 7.68
C ALA A 225 -2.90 -2.09 9.18
N HIS A 226 -1.89 -1.60 9.87
CA HIS A 226 -1.68 -1.80 11.30
C HIS A 226 -1.73 -0.47 12.06
N SER A 227 -2.67 -0.36 12.99
CA SER A 227 -2.88 0.84 13.82
C SER A 227 -1.58 1.25 14.53
N PRO A 228 -1.16 2.54 14.42
CA PRO A 228 0.11 3.04 14.95
C PRO A 228 0.36 2.74 16.43
N LYS A 229 -0.69 2.74 17.25
CA LYS A 229 -0.59 2.39 18.67
C LYS A 229 -0.10 0.97 18.97
N TYR A 230 -0.12 0.07 17.95
CA TYR A 230 0.35 -1.31 18.04
C TYR A 230 1.66 -1.53 17.29
N TRP A 231 2.28 -0.49 16.75
CA TRP A 231 3.58 -0.65 16.10
C TRP A 231 4.62 -1.11 17.12
N PRO A 232 5.46 -2.11 16.76
CA PRO A 232 6.44 -2.62 17.71
C PRO A 232 7.50 -1.55 18.05
N PRO A 233 8.04 -1.56 19.28
CA PRO A 233 9.02 -0.56 19.73
C PRO A 233 10.25 -0.45 18.85
N GLU A 234 10.71 -1.55 18.23
CA GLU A 234 11.83 -1.57 17.31
C GLU A 234 11.55 -0.78 16.02
N LEU A 235 10.30 -0.76 15.54
CA LEU A 235 9.92 0.07 14.40
C LEU A 235 9.94 1.55 14.78
N LEU A 236 9.42 1.91 15.95
CA LEU A 236 9.46 3.30 16.45
C LEU A 236 10.90 3.79 16.64
N HIS A 237 11.76 2.92 17.18
CA HIS A 237 13.18 3.22 17.28
C HIS A 237 13.81 3.41 15.88
N TYR A 238 13.50 2.55 14.92
CA TYR A 238 13.99 2.63 13.54
C TYR A 238 13.59 3.94 12.88
N ILE A 239 12.31 4.31 12.95
CA ILE A 239 11.77 5.58 12.42
C ILE A 239 12.47 6.78 13.05
N ASN A 240 12.70 6.76 14.35
CA ASN A 240 13.30 7.87 15.11
C ASN A 240 14.82 7.97 15.01
N SER A 241 15.49 7.03 14.35
CA SER A 241 16.96 6.98 14.33
C SER A 241 17.51 6.69 12.92
N TYR A 242 18.12 5.54 12.72
CA TYR A 242 18.84 5.19 11.49
C TYR A 242 17.97 4.80 10.30
N GLY A 243 16.67 4.57 10.50
CA GLY A 243 15.69 4.22 9.46
C GLY A 243 14.78 5.35 9.01
N GLN A 244 15.04 6.59 9.44
CA GLN A 244 14.17 7.73 9.18
C GLN A 244 13.89 8.00 7.69
N ASP A 245 14.79 7.58 6.78
CA ASP A 245 14.65 7.73 5.33
C ASP A 245 14.03 6.50 4.65
N LYS A 246 13.57 5.52 5.43
CA LYS A 246 13.18 4.20 4.93
C LYS A 246 11.71 3.84 5.13
N VAL A 247 10.97 4.65 5.88
CA VAL A 247 9.61 4.33 6.28
C VAL A 247 8.65 5.36 5.68
N ILE A 248 7.55 4.89 5.09
CA ILE A 248 6.50 5.73 4.50
C ILE A 248 5.17 5.47 5.17
N PHE A 249 4.33 6.50 5.22
CA PHE A 249 2.99 6.45 5.75
C PHE A 249 2.00 5.83 4.77
N GLY A 250 1.05 5.07 5.30
CA GLY A 250 -0.11 4.54 4.62
C GLY A 250 -1.18 4.11 5.62
N THR A 251 -2.43 4.07 5.18
CA THR A 251 -3.55 3.61 6.02
C THR A 251 -4.10 2.25 5.59
N ASP A 252 -3.96 1.88 4.31
CA ASP A 252 -4.74 0.81 3.69
C ASP A 252 -6.26 1.08 3.83
N PHE A 253 -6.65 2.38 3.80
CA PHE A 253 -8.07 2.74 3.90
C PHE A 253 -8.93 1.81 3.01
N PRO A 254 -10.02 1.23 3.53
CA PRO A 254 -10.73 1.56 4.76
C PRO A 254 -10.31 0.76 6.01
N ILE A 255 -9.22 -0.01 5.95
CA ILE A 255 -8.73 -0.79 7.11
C ILE A 255 -8.44 0.11 8.30
N LEU A 256 -7.75 1.22 8.06
CA LEU A 256 -7.55 2.28 9.05
C LEU A 256 -8.24 3.56 8.57
N GLN A 257 -8.96 4.20 9.47
CA GLN A 257 -9.61 5.48 9.19
C GLN A 257 -8.58 6.62 9.29
N PHE A 258 -8.62 7.58 8.36
CA PHE A 258 -7.62 8.65 8.23
C PHE A 258 -7.40 9.44 9.53
N GLU A 259 -8.45 10.06 10.07
CA GLU A 259 -8.33 10.90 11.29
C GLU A 259 -7.82 10.13 12.48
N ARG A 260 -8.33 8.92 12.70
CA ARG A 260 -7.87 8.06 13.80
C ARG A 260 -6.40 7.72 13.66
N THR A 261 -5.94 7.37 12.45
CA THR A 261 -4.55 6.98 12.20
C THR A 261 -3.60 8.14 12.45
N ILE A 262 -3.95 9.33 11.97
CA ILE A 262 -3.17 10.55 12.22
C ILE A 262 -3.11 10.86 13.73
N ALA A 263 -4.23 10.78 14.45
CA ALA A 263 -4.25 11.01 15.89
C ALA A 263 -3.40 9.98 16.67
N GLU A 264 -3.41 8.72 16.25
CA GLU A 264 -2.54 7.69 16.84
C GLU A 264 -1.05 7.93 16.54
N ILE A 265 -0.69 8.47 15.35
CA ILE A 265 0.68 8.87 15.02
C ILE A 265 1.13 10.06 15.87
N GLU A 266 0.26 11.07 16.08
CA GLU A 266 0.55 12.19 16.98
C GLU A 266 0.92 11.73 18.39
N ALA A 267 0.23 10.69 18.89
CA ALA A 267 0.46 10.14 20.20
C ALA A 267 1.77 9.34 20.35
N LEU A 268 2.48 9.04 19.26
CA LEU A 268 3.75 8.29 19.29
C LEU A 268 4.96 9.14 19.71
N GLU A 269 4.80 10.45 19.83
CA GLU A 269 5.88 11.39 20.19
C GLU A 269 7.16 11.21 19.34
N LEU A 270 6.99 11.00 18.01
CA LEU A 270 8.10 10.93 17.07
C LEU A 270 8.81 12.30 16.99
N ARG A 271 10.13 12.28 16.75
CA ARG A 271 10.88 13.52 16.51
C ARG A 271 10.29 14.25 15.30
N PRO A 272 10.12 15.59 15.33
CA PRO A 272 9.49 16.34 14.24
C PRO A 272 10.06 16.05 12.86
N HIS A 273 11.40 15.94 12.76
CA HIS A 273 12.08 15.60 11.51
C HIS A 273 11.74 14.17 11.01
N SER A 274 11.71 13.18 11.92
CA SER A 274 11.35 11.80 11.57
C SER A 274 9.88 11.71 11.17
N LEU A 275 9.01 12.44 11.87
CA LEU A 275 7.58 12.51 11.60
C LEU A 275 7.30 13.08 10.20
N ARG A 276 7.93 14.19 9.84
CA ARG A 276 7.82 14.79 8.51
C ARG A 276 8.27 13.83 7.41
N LYS A 277 9.39 13.14 7.61
CA LYS A 277 9.88 12.15 6.66
C LYS A 277 8.91 10.99 6.49
N LEU A 278 8.38 10.45 7.60
CA LEU A 278 7.38 9.39 7.59
C LEU A 278 6.14 9.79 6.80
N LEU A 279 5.58 10.97 7.09
CA LEU A 279 4.30 11.41 6.55
C LEU A 279 4.38 11.93 5.11
N ARG A 280 5.55 12.43 4.67
CA ARG A 280 5.64 13.15 3.41
C ARG A 280 6.95 12.93 2.64
N ASP A 281 8.09 13.36 3.20
CA ASP A 281 9.31 13.55 2.41
C ASP A 281 9.81 12.23 1.77
N ASN A 282 9.68 11.10 2.48
CA ASN A 282 10.09 9.80 1.95
C ASN A 282 9.26 9.36 0.77
N VAL A 283 7.93 9.52 0.85
CA VAL A 283 7.03 9.18 -0.27
C VAL A 283 7.36 10.04 -1.48
N GLN A 284 7.53 11.36 -1.31
CA GLN A 284 7.91 12.26 -2.40
C GLN A 284 9.21 11.81 -3.07
N ARG A 285 10.25 11.52 -2.28
CA ARG A 285 11.55 11.08 -2.80
C ARG A 285 11.48 9.72 -3.50
N ILE A 286 10.71 8.78 -2.98
CA ILE A 286 10.61 7.42 -3.53
C ILE A 286 9.85 7.44 -4.86
N TYR A 287 8.77 8.20 -4.95
CA TYR A 287 7.91 8.28 -6.14
C TYR A 287 8.29 9.40 -7.12
N GLY A 288 9.18 10.32 -6.73
CA GLY A 288 9.62 11.43 -7.59
C GLY A 288 8.56 12.54 -7.74
N LEU A 289 7.83 12.85 -6.66
CA LEU A 289 6.76 13.87 -6.62
C LEU A 289 7.29 15.24 -6.26
#